data_5fef1b5c2db105c64e90ef68a2049da2
#
_entry.id   5fef1b5c2db105c64e90ef68a2049da2
#
_cell.length_a   1.000
_cell.length_b   1.000
_cell.length_c   1.000
_cell.angle_alpha   90.00
_cell.angle_beta   90.00
_cell.angle_gamma   90.00
#
_symmetry.space_group_name_H-M   'P 1'
#
loop_
_entity.id
_entity.type
_entity.pdbx_description
1 polymer ?
#
loop_
_entity_poly.entity_id
_entity_poly.type
_entity_poly.pdbx_seq_one_letter_code
_entity_poly.pdbx_strand_id
1 'polypeptide(L)'
;MSNPKKKTTDSNWWKEAIIYQIYPRSFKDTSNNGIGDLKGIIEKLDYIKSLGVTMVWLNPIYESPNDDNGYDISDYRAIMKEFGSMAEFDELLTGLHKRGLKFVMDVVVNHTSDEHHWFQESRKSRDNTYRDYYHWWPAEKGKPNYRWSFFDEKSEAWKYDAQTDAYYLHYFSQKQPDLNWENPKVRQEVYAIMKFWADKGVDGFRLDAFQFVSKDIAFPPLPKGYDDTIPSVIKHHGMGPHLHAYLKEMNAEVLSKYDVFAVSEGVGSSLEDAHDIVDEAREELQMAYHFESTDLVSSLDKCTLAEFKECFTKWDTSFAEEGWLSIYLSNHDQARMVNRFGNAKPAFKEVSAKMLNTFILSMKGTPYTYYGDELGMTNNGFTKIEEYQDIAAINGYKSLEAKGGDVALYLKTMKLLSRDNGRTPMQWDASKNSGFSIEKPWLPVHKNYKTVNVAVQEKDPNSVLHHFRKMVAVRKENLVFVYGKYTLLQKEHKTIYAYTRVLGTEKMLVLLNFSEEKSSIKISGLNGKSTVLINNCDAIVLTNTTVTLAPYQAVILKI
;
A
#
# COMPACT_ATOMS: atom_id res chain seq x y z
N MET A 1 -13.63 24.46 17.22
CA MET A 1 -12.26 24.02 17.49
C MET A 1 -12.34 22.84 18.45
N SER A 2 -12.15 21.61 17.97
CA SER A 2 -12.05 20.43 18.84
C SER A 2 -10.70 20.48 19.54
N ASN A 3 -10.69 20.27 20.87
CA ASN A 3 -9.43 20.10 21.60
C ASN A 3 -8.63 18.96 20.96
N PRO A 4 -7.31 19.10 20.75
CA PRO A 4 -6.48 18.02 20.26
C PRO A 4 -6.67 16.80 21.18
N LYS A 5 -6.93 15.64 20.58
CA LYS A 5 -7.05 14.38 21.32
C LYS A 5 -5.70 14.10 21.97
N LYS A 6 -5.58 14.30 23.29
CA LYS A 6 -4.41 13.85 24.05
C LYS A 6 -4.34 12.32 24.00
N LYS A 7 -3.11 11.79 23.88
CA LYS A 7 -2.80 10.36 23.89
C LYS A 7 -3.59 9.64 24.98
N THR A 8 -4.44 8.69 24.58
CA THR A 8 -5.17 7.84 25.52
C THR A 8 -4.24 6.76 26.07
N THR A 9 -4.58 6.18 27.22
CA THR A 9 -3.79 5.10 27.86
C THR A 9 -3.77 3.79 27.07
N ASP A 10 -4.60 3.65 26.04
CA ASP A 10 -4.63 2.48 25.13
C ASP A 10 -3.82 2.81 23.87
N SER A 11 -2.50 2.72 24.02
CA SER A 11 -1.53 3.16 22.99
C SER A 11 -1.43 2.25 21.77
N ASN A 12 -2.12 1.10 21.72
CA ASN A 12 -1.93 0.05 20.72
C ASN A 12 -3.17 -0.26 19.85
N TRP A 13 -4.18 0.61 19.86
CA TRP A 13 -5.44 0.42 19.12
C TRP A 13 -5.21 0.16 17.61
N TRP A 14 -4.15 0.69 17.04
CA TRP A 14 -3.77 0.51 15.64
C TRP A 14 -3.29 -0.91 15.32
N LYS A 15 -2.81 -1.69 16.30
CA LYS A 15 -2.44 -3.10 16.13
C LYS A 15 -3.66 -3.98 15.82
N GLU A 16 -4.81 -3.65 16.39
CA GLU A 16 -6.09 -4.34 16.17
C GLU A 16 -6.91 -3.79 15.00
N ALA A 17 -6.44 -2.70 14.40
CA ALA A 17 -7.11 -2.07 13.27
C ALA A 17 -7.14 -3.00 12.05
N ILE A 18 -8.16 -2.79 11.21
CA ILE A 18 -8.27 -3.35 9.85
C ILE A 18 -8.49 -2.15 8.94
N ILE A 19 -7.53 -1.92 8.05
CA ILE A 19 -7.48 -0.73 7.21
C ILE A 19 -8.03 -1.03 5.83
N TYR A 20 -8.92 -0.18 5.35
CA TYR A 20 -9.42 -0.19 3.98
C TYR A 20 -8.82 0.97 3.20
N GLN A 21 -7.96 0.65 2.24
CA GLN A 21 -7.33 1.64 1.38
C GLN A 21 -8.23 1.99 0.20
N ILE A 22 -8.44 3.27 -0.02
CA ILE A 22 -9.22 3.80 -1.14
C ILE A 22 -8.31 4.67 -2.03
N TYR A 23 -8.35 4.39 -3.33
CA TYR A 23 -7.80 5.28 -4.35
C TYR A 23 -8.91 6.25 -4.80
N PRO A 24 -8.90 7.51 -4.34
CA PRO A 24 -10.05 8.42 -4.47
C PRO A 24 -10.54 8.58 -5.91
N ARG A 25 -9.60 8.76 -6.84
CA ARG A 25 -9.84 8.94 -8.28
C ARG A 25 -10.69 7.83 -8.92
N SER A 26 -10.69 6.63 -8.32
CA SER A 26 -11.35 5.44 -8.87
C SER A 26 -12.47 4.88 -8.00
N PHE A 27 -12.84 5.52 -6.91
CA PHE A 27 -13.80 4.94 -5.99
C PHE A 27 -15.25 5.22 -6.38
N LYS A 28 -15.64 6.50 -6.50
CA LYS A 28 -16.98 6.91 -6.95
C LYS A 28 -16.94 8.36 -7.43
N ASP A 29 -17.43 8.61 -8.64
CA ASP A 29 -17.59 9.92 -9.24
C ASP A 29 -19.02 10.42 -9.02
N THR A 30 -19.16 11.59 -8.40
CA THR A 30 -20.44 12.31 -8.23
C THR A 30 -20.51 13.60 -9.04
N SER A 31 -19.35 14.11 -9.46
CA SER A 31 -19.23 15.33 -10.28
C SER A 31 -19.48 15.09 -11.76
N ASN A 32 -19.54 13.83 -12.18
CA ASN A 32 -19.74 13.39 -13.57
C ASN A 32 -18.64 13.88 -14.53
N ASN A 33 -17.39 13.83 -14.07
CA ASN A 33 -16.22 14.16 -14.89
C ASN A 33 -15.34 12.92 -15.23
N GLY A 34 -15.75 11.73 -14.78
CA GLY A 34 -15.01 10.50 -14.97
C GLY A 34 -13.95 10.23 -13.90
N ILE A 35 -13.86 11.08 -12.88
CA ILE A 35 -12.88 11.02 -11.78
C ILE A 35 -13.65 10.93 -10.47
N GLY A 36 -13.27 9.97 -9.61
CA GLY A 36 -13.85 9.82 -8.28
C GLY A 36 -13.52 11.02 -7.38
N ASP A 37 -14.40 11.30 -6.43
CA ASP A 37 -14.33 12.48 -5.57
C ASP A 37 -14.66 12.17 -4.10
N LEU A 38 -14.41 13.12 -3.19
CA LEU A 38 -14.67 12.99 -1.76
C LEU A 38 -16.15 12.76 -1.47
N LYS A 39 -17.03 13.41 -2.21
CA LYS A 39 -18.47 13.26 -2.07
C LYS A 39 -18.93 11.85 -2.42
N GLY A 40 -18.32 11.25 -3.44
CA GLY A 40 -18.53 9.84 -3.77
C GLY A 40 -18.11 8.89 -2.65
N ILE A 41 -17.01 9.19 -1.95
CA ILE A 41 -16.60 8.42 -0.78
C ILE A 41 -17.61 8.62 0.37
N ILE A 42 -18.08 9.85 0.60
CA ILE A 42 -19.10 10.17 1.62
C ILE A 42 -20.39 9.37 1.37
N GLU A 43 -20.87 9.30 0.12
CA GLU A 43 -22.04 8.49 -0.26
C GLU A 43 -21.87 6.98 0.04
N LYS A 44 -20.62 6.49 0.14
CA LYS A 44 -20.31 5.07 0.35
C LYS A 44 -19.85 4.76 1.77
N LEU A 45 -19.93 5.68 2.72
CA LEU A 45 -19.50 5.46 4.10
C LEU A 45 -20.22 4.30 4.79
N ASP A 46 -21.51 4.09 4.51
CA ASP A 46 -22.27 2.97 5.08
C ASP A 46 -21.82 1.63 4.49
N TYR A 47 -21.47 1.58 3.20
CA TYR A 47 -20.84 0.40 2.61
C TYR A 47 -19.50 0.11 3.28
N ILE A 48 -18.62 1.12 3.42
CA ILE A 48 -17.31 0.96 4.07
C ILE A 48 -17.50 0.45 5.50
N LYS A 49 -18.44 1.03 6.27
CA LYS A 49 -18.76 0.55 7.61
C LYS A 49 -19.24 -0.89 7.62
N SER A 50 -20.03 -1.29 6.62
CA SER A 50 -20.59 -2.65 6.52
C SER A 50 -19.52 -3.72 6.25
N LEU A 51 -18.34 -3.34 5.74
CA LEU A 51 -17.19 -4.24 5.59
C LEU A 51 -16.65 -4.71 6.94
N GLY A 52 -16.95 -3.99 8.03
CA GLY A 52 -16.46 -4.28 9.38
C GLY A 52 -15.06 -3.73 9.65
N VAL A 53 -14.43 -3.07 8.70
CA VAL A 53 -13.13 -2.39 8.84
C VAL A 53 -13.21 -1.29 9.91
N THR A 54 -12.07 -0.89 10.44
CA THR A 54 -12.01 0.09 11.54
C THR A 54 -11.39 1.40 11.14
N MET A 55 -10.75 1.43 9.98
CA MET A 55 -9.99 2.59 9.52
C MET A 55 -10.02 2.68 7.99
N VAL A 56 -9.96 3.91 7.48
CA VAL A 56 -9.84 4.21 6.05
C VAL A 56 -8.54 4.94 5.81
N TRP A 57 -7.78 4.50 4.82
CA TRP A 57 -6.63 5.21 4.27
C TRP A 57 -6.98 5.72 2.87
N LEU A 58 -6.80 7.02 2.63
CA LEU A 58 -6.88 7.61 1.30
C LEU A 58 -5.47 7.89 0.75
N ASN A 59 -5.24 7.52 -0.51
CA ASN A 59 -4.12 8.05 -1.27
C ASN A 59 -4.22 9.58 -1.38
N PRO A 60 -3.15 10.30 -1.76
CA PRO A 60 -3.10 11.76 -1.68
C PRO A 60 -4.31 12.44 -2.31
N ILE A 61 -4.88 13.39 -1.57
CA ILE A 61 -6.02 14.21 -1.98
C ILE A 61 -5.67 15.71 -2.02
N TYR A 62 -4.40 16.02 -1.85
CA TYR A 62 -3.87 17.38 -1.87
C TYR A 62 -3.90 18.00 -3.26
N GLU A 63 -3.76 19.32 -3.34
CA GLU A 63 -3.58 20.00 -4.62
C GLU A 63 -2.32 19.48 -5.32
N SER A 64 -2.48 19.07 -6.58
CA SER A 64 -1.42 18.43 -7.38
C SER A 64 -1.66 18.65 -8.87
N PRO A 65 -0.62 18.87 -9.68
CA PRO A 65 -0.70 18.86 -11.14
C PRO A 65 -0.95 17.46 -11.74
N ASN A 66 -0.90 16.39 -10.93
CA ASN A 66 -1.11 14.99 -11.35
C ASN A 66 -0.08 14.40 -12.31
N ASP A 67 1.17 14.78 -12.22
CA ASP A 67 2.24 14.12 -12.97
C ASP A 67 2.41 12.66 -12.52
N ASP A 68 2.32 12.42 -11.21
CA ASP A 68 2.32 11.09 -10.59
C ASP A 68 1.03 10.84 -9.78
N ASN A 69 -0.12 11.14 -10.40
CA ASN A 69 -1.44 10.82 -9.84
C ASN A 69 -1.67 11.28 -8.39
N GLY A 70 -1.20 12.48 -8.04
CA GLY A 70 -1.41 13.10 -6.74
C GLY A 70 -0.20 13.02 -5.79
N TYR A 71 0.84 12.25 -6.12
CA TYR A 71 2.07 12.19 -5.33
C TYR A 71 3.03 13.36 -5.61
N ASP A 72 2.79 14.15 -6.64
CA ASP A 72 3.44 15.43 -6.94
C ASP A 72 2.63 16.59 -6.32
N ILE A 73 2.81 16.84 -5.02
CA ILE A 73 1.97 17.77 -4.24
C ILE A 73 2.44 19.20 -4.43
N SER A 74 1.53 20.09 -4.85
CA SER A 74 1.78 21.54 -4.99
C SER A 74 1.31 22.37 -3.79
N ASP A 75 0.34 21.89 -3.00
CA ASP A 75 -0.08 22.50 -1.72
C ASP A 75 -0.59 21.42 -0.75
N TYR A 76 0.11 21.22 0.34
CA TYR A 76 -0.23 20.23 1.38
C TYR A 76 -1.41 20.63 2.28
N ARG A 77 -1.92 21.84 2.17
CA ARG A 77 -3.03 22.36 2.99
C ARG A 77 -4.29 22.65 2.19
N ALA A 78 -4.28 22.34 0.89
CA ALA A 78 -5.43 22.42 0.00
C ALA A 78 -5.86 21.03 -0.46
N ILE A 79 -7.15 20.87 -0.77
CA ILE A 79 -7.71 19.68 -1.41
C ILE A 79 -7.71 19.91 -2.92
N MET A 80 -7.27 18.91 -3.68
CA MET A 80 -7.30 18.93 -5.14
C MET A 80 -8.72 19.22 -5.62
N LYS A 81 -8.84 20.21 -6.49
CA LYS A 81 -10.13 20.70 -6.99
C LYS A 81 -10.99 19.59 -7.63
N GLU A 82 -10.35 18.63 -8.30
CA GLU A 82 -11.06 17.47 -8.88
C GLU A 82 -11.68 16.55 -7.83
N PHE A 83 -11.11 16.50 -6.63
CA PHE A 83 -11.62 15.69 -5.53
C PHE A 83 -12.63 16.41 -4.66
N GLY A 84 -12.66 17.73 -4.73
CA GLY A 84 -13.61 18.53 -3.96
C GLY A 84 -12.98 19.69 -3.20
N SER A 85 -13.41 19.89 -1.97
CA SER A 85 -13.07 21.04 -1.13
C SER A 85 -12.68 20.62 0.28
N MET A 86 -12.07 21.53 1.03
CA MET A 86 -11.77 21.33 2.46
C MET A 86 -13.05 21.09 3.28
N ALA A 87 -14.18 21.70 2.90
CA ALA A 87 -15.47 21.47 3.57
C ALA A 87 -15.96 20.03 3.37
N GLU A 88 -15.80 19.46 2.18
CA GLU A 88 -16.12 18.05 1.90
C GLU A 88 -15.15 17.09 2.59
N PHE A 89 -13.88 17.46 2.74
CA PHE A 89 -12.95 16.70 3.59
C PHE A 89 -13.41 16.70 5.06
N ASP A 90 -13.79 17.83 5.61
CA ASP A 90 -14.28 17.93 6.99
C ASP A 90 -15.60 17.14 7.18
N GLU A 91 -16.47 17.10 6.16
CA GLU A 91 -17.67 16.26 6.12
C GLU A 91 -17.31 14.76 6.10
N LEU A 92 -16.37 14.35 5.25
CA LEU A 92 -15.87 12.97 5.17
C LEU A 92 -15.32 12.50 6.51
N LEU A 93 -14.41 13.28 7.10
CA LEU A 93 -13.77 12.94 8.38
C LEU A 93 -14.81 12.82 9.51
N THR A 94 -15.73 13.78 9.58
CA THR A 94 -16.87 13.74 10.52
C THR A 94 -17.75 12.51 10.28
N GLY A 95 -18.02 12.19 9.01
CA GLY A 95 -18.83 11.02 8.63
C GLY A 95 -18.19 9.68 9.00
N LEU A 96 -16.86 9.57 8.87
CA LEU A 96 -16.07 8.42 9.31
C LEU A 96 -16.14 8.28 10.84
N HIS A 97 -15.83 9.36 11.58
CA HIS A 97 -15.83 9.34 13.04
C HIS A 97 -17.19 9.03 13.65
N LYS A 98 -18.29 9.55 13.08
CA LYS A 98 -19.67 9.21 13.49
C LYS A 98 -19.97 7.71 13.38
N ARG A 99 -19.29 7.00 12.47
CA ARG A 99 -19.43 5.56 12.29
C ARG A 99 -18.41 4.75 13.10
N GLY A 100 -17.58 5.41 13.91
CA GLY A 100 -16.48 4.79 14.67
C GLY A 100 -15.37 4.27 13.76
N LEU A 101 -15.18 4.91 12.60
CA LEU A 101 -14.07 4.66 11.69
C LEU A 101 -13.00 5.74 11.90
N LYS A 102 -11.73 5.33 11.88
CA LYS A 102 -10.58 6.22 11.93
C LYS A 102 -10.08 6.54 10.52
N PHE A 103 -9.24 7.56 10.40
CA PHE A 103 -8.74 8.04 9.11
C PHE A 103 -7.22 8.12 9.09
N VAL A 104 -6.61 7.56 8.05
CA VAL A 104 -5.17 7.66 7.75
C VAL A 104 -4.99 8.56 6.53
N MET A 105 -4.12 9.54 6.66
CA MET A 105 -3.75 10.44 5.58
C MET A 105 -2.36 10.08 5.03
N ASP A 106 -2.24 10.08 3.72
CA ASP A 106 -0.95 9.94 3.05
C ASP A 106 -0.17 11.25 3.18
N VAL A 107 1.11 11.22 3.52
CA VAL A 107 1.98 12.40 3.59
C VAL A 107 3.25 12.12 2.80
N VAL A 108 3.40 12.81 1.68
CA VAL A 108 4.60 12.72 0.84
C VAL A 108 5.68 13.57 1.47
N VAL A 109 6.71 12.91 2.01
CA VAL A 109 7.73 13.59 2.82
C VAL A 109 9.07 13.77 2.12
N ASN A 110 9.33 13.00 1.05
CA ASN A 110 10.63 13.05 0.34
C ASN A 110 10.72 14.19 -0.67
N HIS A 111 9.63 14.56 -1.33
CA HIS A 111 9.60 15.48 -2.47
C HIS A 111 8.33 16.31 -2.49
N THR A 112 8.29 17.32 -3.34
CA THR A 112 7.09 18.09 -3.67
C THR A 112 6.87 18.08 -5.18
N SER A 113 5.75 18.63 -5.69
CA SER A 113 5.67 19.05 -7.08
C SER A 113 6.71 20.13 -7.40
N ASP A 114 7.18 20.16 -8.65
CA ASP A 114 7.95 21.30 -9.16
C ASP A 114 7.11 22.59 -9.24
N GLU A 115 5.77 22.49 -9.15
CA GLU A 115 4.84 23.60 -9.05
C GLU A 115 4.61 24.06 -7.60
N HIS A 116 5.14 23.38 -6.59
CA HIS A 116 5.06 23.79 -5.20
C HIS A 116 5.75 25.14 -5.00
N HIS A 117 5.15 26.01 -4.19
CA HIS A 117 5.67 27.35 -3.92
C HIS A 117 7.15 27.35 -3.51
N TRP A 118 7.56 26.41 -2.66
CA TRP A 118 8.97 26.31 -2.21
C TRP A 118 9.93 26.06 -3.38
N PHE A 119 9.57 25.19 -4.34
CA PHE A 119 10.43 24.90 -5.49
C PHE A 119 10.44 26.08 -6.47
N GLN A 120 9.29 26.66 -6.74
CA GLN A 120 9.18 27.84 -7.61
C GLN A 120 10.02 29.01 -7.08
N GLU A 121 10.07 29.23 -5.76
CA GLU A 121 10.96 30.21 -5.14
C GLU A 121 12.43 29.77 -5.18
N SER A 122 12.72 28.52 -4.84
CA SER A 122 14.07 27.93 -4.80
C SER A 122 14.82 28.09 -6.13
N ARG A 123 14.13 27.98 -7.26
CA ARG A 123 14.71 28.09 -8.60
C ARG A 123 14.83 29.52 -9.15
N LYS A 124 14.36 30.55 -8.41
CA LYS A 124 14.45 31.95 -8.87
C LYS A 124 15.88 32.48 -8.84
N SER A 125 16.64 32.17 -7.79
CA SER A 125 18.04 32.55 -7.65
C SER A 125 18.77 31.63 -6.66
N ARG A 126 20.10 31.62 -6.71
CA ARG A 126 20.94 30.85 -5.79
C ARG A 126 20.91 31.40 -4.36
N ASP A 127 20.51 32.66 -4.16
CA ASP A 127 20.43 33.35 -2.87
C ASP A 127 19.01 33.37 -2.28
N ASN A 128 18.04 32.69 -2.94
CA ASN A 128 16.66 32.67 -2.46
C ASN A 128 16.56 31.92 -1.12
N THR A 129 15.68 32.39 -0.23
CA THR A 129 15.46 31.79 1.10
C THR A 129 15.06 30.30 1.04
N TYR A 130 14.40 29.88 -0.04
CA TYR A 130 14.01 28.50 -0.26
C TYR A 130 15.04 27.68 -1.04
N ARG A 131 16.21 28.26 -1.40
CA ARG A 131 17.21 27.54 -2.20
C ARG A 131 17.56 26.20 -1.59
N ASP A 132 17.88 26.17 -0.32
CA ASP A 132 18.33 24.99 0.42
C ASP A 132 17.16 24.08 0.90
N TYR A 133 15.92 24.34 0.45
CA TYR A 133 14.80 23.41 0.67
C TYR A 133 14.91 22.16 -0.20
N TYR A 134 15.71 22.24 -1.30
CA TYR A 134 15.92 21.16 -2.25
C TYR A 134 17.41 20.88 -2.44
N HIS A 135 17.73 19.70 -2.96
CA HIS A 135 19.10 19.36 -3.27
C HIS A 135 19.49 19.95 -4.64
N TRP A 136 20.43 20.90 -4.61
CA TRP A 136 20.96 21.55 -5.78
C TRP A 136 22.45 21.26 -5.93
N TRP A 137 22.89 21.00 -7.18
CA TRP A 137 24.29 20.81 -7.55
C TRP A 137 24.69 21.88 -8.55
N PRO A 138 25.59 22.82 -8.20
CA PRO A 138 26.03 23.88 -9.10
C PRO A 138 26.76 23.33 -10.32
N ALA A 139 26.46 23.85 -11.52
CA ALA A 139 27.04 23.34 -12.77
C ALA A 139 28.55 23.59 -12.89
N GLU A 140 29.09 24.63 -12.21
CA GLU A 140 30.52 24.89 -12.11
C GLU A 140 31.32 23.74 -11.47
N LYS A 141 30.69 22.86 -10.71
CA LYS A 141 31.30 21.64 -10.16
C LYS A 141 31.34 20.47 -11.15
N GLY A 142 30.86 20.69 -12.38
CA GLY A 142 30.62 19.63 -13.36
C GLY A 142 29.30 18.90 -13.14
N LYS A 143 29.01 17.89 -13.97
CA LYS A 143 27.82 17.05 -13.82
C LYS A 143 27.93 16.24 -12.52
N PRO A 144 26.86 16.17 -11.69
CA PRO A 144 26.86 15.35 -10.48
C PRO A 144 27.01 13.85 -10.82
N ASN A 145 27.46 13.07 -9.83
CA ASN A 145 27.54 11.63 -9.97
C ASN A 145 26.16 11.02 -10.18
N TYR A 146 26.12 9.99 -11.01
CA TYR A 146 24.88 9.28 -11.35
C TYR A 146 24.08 8.89 -10.11
N ARG A 147 22.77 9.12 -10.20
CA ARG A 147 21.73 8.58 -9.30
C ARG A 147 20.59 8.12 -10.17
N TRP A 148 20.03 6.97 -9.82
CA TRP A 148 18.90 6.39 -10.53
C TRP A 148 17.58 7.08 -10.15
N SER A 149 16.68 7.24 -11.13
CA SER A 149 15.32 7.76 -10.95
C SER A 149 14.30 6.70 -11.30
N PHE A 150 13.24 6.59 -10.47
CA PHE A 150 12.16 5.60 -10.64
C PHE A 150 11.33 5.84 -11.91
N PHE A 151 11.11 7.10 -12.29
CA PHE A 151 10.16 7.45 -13.34
C PHE A 151 10.75 8.26 -14.50
N ASP A 152 12.02 8.57 -14.47
CA ASP A 152 12.67 9.28 -15.57
C ASP A 152 12.91 8.36 -16.78
N GLU A 153 12.64 8.85 -17.99
CA GLU A 153 12.83 8.10 -19.24
C GLU A 153 14.29 7.66 -19.46
N LYS A 154 15.25 8.41 -18.93
CA LYS A 154 16.69 8.12 -18.99
C LYS A 154 17.22 7.45 -17.75
N SER A 155 16.35 7.19 -16.77
CA SER A 155 16.70 6.66 -15.45
C SER A 155 17.74 7.52 -14.70
N GLU A 156 17.73 8.85 -14.90
CA GLU A 156 18.69 9.78 -14.31
C GLU A 156 18.00 10.74 -13.35
N ALA A 157 18.46 10.81 -12.11
CA ALA A 157 17.84 11.59 -11.05
C ALA A 157 18.31 13.06 -10.95
N TRP A 158 19.14 13.54 -11.88
CA TRP A 158 19.60 14.92 -11.89
C TRP A 158 19.11 15.68 -13.11
N LYS A 159 18.31 16.71 -12.89
CA LYS A 159 17.78 17.59 -13.95
C LYS A 159 18.50 18.93 -13.93
N TYR A 160 19.06 19.31 -15.09
CA TYR A 160 19.65 20.63 -15.28
C TYR A 160 18.58 21.73 -15.35
N ASP A 161 18.75 22.77 -14.56
CA ASP A 161 17.94 24.00 -14.57
C ASP A 161 18.78 25.17 -15.09
N ALA A 162 18.46 25.63 -16.31
CA ALA A 162 19.20 26.71 -16.95
C ALA A 162 19.01 28.08 -16.26
N GLN A 163 17.94 28.26 -15.46
CA GLN A 163 17.66 29.53 -14.80
C GLN A 163 18.72 29.88 -13.75
N THR A 164 19.20 28.86 -13.03
CA THR A 164 20.20 29.05 -11.96
C THR A 164 21.51 28.35 -12.23
N ASP A 165 21.68 27.80 -13.44
CA ASP A 165 22.88 27.06 -13.86
C ASP A 165 23.29 26.00 -12.83
N ALA A 166 22.33 25.09 -12.51
CA ALA A 166 22.51 24.05 -11.51
C ALA A 166 21.64 22.83 -11.83
N TYR A 167 21.94 21.69 -11.24
CA TYR A 167 21.11 20.48 -11.30
C TYR A 167 20.34 20.35 -10.01
N TYR A 168 19.05 19.96 -10.08
CA TYR A 168 18.29 19.52 -8.92
C TYR A 168 18.08 18.02 -8.93
N LEU A 169 17.97 17.45 -7.72
CA LEU A 169 17.73 16.02 -7.52
C LEU A 169 16.25 15.70 -7.60
N HIS A 170 15.90 14.59 -8.27
CA HIS A 170 14.57 13.99 -8.30
C HIS A 170 14.68 12.46 -8.38
N TYR A 171 14.50 11.76 -7.29
CA TYR A 171 14.52 10.29 -7.33
C TYR A 171 13.30 9.69 -8.03
N PHE A 172 12.22 10.44 -8.13
CA PHE A 172 11.00 10.08 -8.86
C PHE A 172 10.93 10.84 -10.20
N SER A 173 9.78 11.42 -10.55
CA SER A 173 9.65 12.21 -11.78
C SER A 173 10.51 13.49 -11.74
N GLN A 174 10.89 14.00 -12.92
CA GLN A 174 11.50 15.32 -13.05
C GLN A 174 10.64 16.45 -12.45
N LYS A 175 9.34 16.20 -12.27
CA LYS A 175 8.39 17.12 -11.62
C LYS A 175 8.24 16.88 -10.12
N GLN A 176 9.06 16.01 -9.54
CA GLN A 176 9.06 15.68 -8.11
C GLN A 176 10.44 15.95 -7.49
N PRO A 177 10.86 17.25 -7.36
CA PRO A 177 12.16 17.60 -6.77
C PRO A 177 12.26 17.16 -5.31
N ASP A 178 13.38 16.55 -4.93
CA ASP A 178 13.64 16.00 -3.62
C ASP A 178 13.94 17.09 -2.58
N LEU A 179 13.23 17.03 -1.46
CA LEU A 179 13.42 17.94 -0.30
C LEU A 179 14.73 17.65 0.41
N ASN A 180 15.40 18.71 0.86
CA ASN A 180 16.63 18.67 1.64
C ASN A 180 16.32 18.64 3.14
N TRP A 181 16.20 17.46 3.73
CA TRP A 181 15.94 17.28 5.15
C TRP A 181 17.12 17.65 6.06
N GLU A 182 18.32 17.86 5.53
CA GLU A 182 19.44 18.45 6.31
C GLU A 182 19.07 19.88 6.76
N ASN A 183 18.22 20.57 6.01
CA ASN A 183 17.70 21.87 6.40
C ASN A 183 16.61 21.73 7.48
N PRO A 184 16.81 22.21 8.71
CA PRO A 184 15.83 22.08 9.78
C PRO A 184 14.51 22.81 9.48
N LYS A 185 14.51 23.83 8.60
CA LYS A 185 13.28 24.52 8.20
C LYS A 185 12.37 23.58 7.41
N VAL A 186 12.93 22.72 6.54
CA VAL A 186 12.17 21.72 5.79
C VAL A 186 11.49 20.75 6.74
N ARG A 187 12.21 20.22 7.73
CA ARG A 187 11.65 19.34 8.74
C ARG A 187 10.51 19.99 9.52
N GLN A 188 10.71 21.24 9.96
CA GLN A 188 9.69 22.00 10.67
C GLN A 188 8.43 22.23 9.83
N GLU A 189 8.57 22.51 8.52
CA GLU A 189 7.42 22.64 7.61
C GLU A 189 6.66 21.32 7.48
N VAL A 190 7.35 20.19 7.32
CA VAL A 190 6.71 18.86 7.27
C VAL A 190 5.96 18.58 8.58
N TYR A 191 6.58 18.86 9.74
CA TYR A 191 5.90 18.70 11.04
C TYR A 191 4.70 19.64 11.20
N ALA A 192 4.78 20.85 10.67
CA ALA A 192 3.65 21.79 10.68
C ALA A 192 2.50 21.32 9.77
N ILE A 193 2.79 20.65 8.64
CA ILE A 193 1.79 20.01 7.79
C ILE A 193 1.11 18.86 8.56
N MET A 194 1.88 17.98 9.20
CA MET A 194 1.32 16.88 9.97
C MET A 194 0.46 17.37 11.14
N LYS A 195 0.93 18.39 11.88
CA LYS A 195 0.16 19.04 12.96
C LYS A 195 -1.14 19.64 12.45
N PHE A 196 -1.13 20.33 11.31
CA PHE A 196 -2.34 20.90 10.69
C PHE A 196 -3.42 19.82 10.46
N TRP A 197 -3.04 18.67 9.94
CA TRP A 197 -4.00 17.58 9.69
C TRP A 197 -4.40 16.85 10.97
N ALA A 198 -3.48 16.68 11.93
CA ALA A 198 -3.81 16.12 13.25
C ALA A 198 -4.78 17.02 14.02
N ASP A 199 -4.62 18.36 13.96
CA ASP A 199 -5.54 19.34 14.54
C ASP A 199 -6.93 19.29 13.90
N LYS A 200 -7.03 18.90 12.62
CA LYS A 200 -8.30 18.62 11.95
C LYS A 200 -8.94 17.31 12.40
N GLY A 201 -8.20 16.43 13.06
CA GLY A 201 -8.70 15.17 13.60
C GLY A 201 -8.30 13.91 12.81
N VAL A 202 -7.32 14.00 11.92
CA VAL A 202 -6.71 12.81 11.28
C VAL A 202 -6.13 11.89 12.36
N ASP A 203 -6.36 10.58 12.25
CA ASP A 203 -5.99 9.59 13.27
C ASP A 203 -4.65 8.88 12.97
N GLY A 204 -4.07 9.07 11.79
CA GLY A 204 -2.78 8.47 11.46
C GLY A 204 -2.22 8.98 10.14
N PHE A 205 -0.95 8.70 9.92
CA PHE A 205 -0.20 9.12 8.73
C PHE A 205 0.48 7.93 8.06
N ARG A 206 0.40 7.85 6.74
CA ARG A 206 1.28 7.00 5.93
C ARG A 206 2.36 7.88 5.34
N LEU A 207 3.61 7.57 5.62
CA LEU A 207 4.77 8.34 5.17
C LEU A 207 5.28 7.77 3.84
N ASP A 208 5.00 8.49 2.77
CA ASP A 208 5.45 8.16 1.43
C ASP A 208 6.96 8.37 1.27
N ALA A 209 7.62 7.42 0.60
CA ALA A 209 9.05 7.52 0.24
C ALA A 209 9.99 7.97 1.38
N PHE A 210 9.60 7.74 2.65
CA PHE A 210 10.30 8.25 3.83
C PHE A 210 11.76 7.81 3.90
N GLN A 211 12.09 6.64 3.39
CA GLN A 211 13.46 6.10 3.43
C GLN A 211 14.47 6.89 2.59
N PHE A 212 13.98 7.79 1.73
CA PHE A 212 14.80 8.68 0.92
C PHE A 212 14.96 10.10 1.50
N VAL A 213 14.36 10.42 2.66
CA VAL A 213 14.48 11.76 3.25
C VAL A 213 15.90 12.07 3.73
N SER A 214 16.65 11.07 4.19
CA SER A 214 18.06 11.21 4.53
C SER A 214 18.94 10.62 3.42
N LYS A 215 19.89 11.39 2.94
CA LYS A 215 20.79 11.06 1.84
C LYS A 215 22.24 11.37 2.23
N ASP A 216 23.20 10.71 1.60
CA ASP A 216 24.58 11.19 1.62
C ASP A 216 24.70 12.42 0.70
N ILE A 217 24.68 13.61 1.28
CA ILE A 217 24.66 14.89 0.53
C ILE A 217 25.96 15.19 -0.21
N ALA A 218 27.03 14.44 0.03
CA ALA A 218 28.25 14.53 -0.77
C ALA A 218 28.05 13.88 -2.15
N PHE A 219 27.02 13.07 -2.32
CA PHE A 219 26.69 12.34 -3.54
C PHE A 219 27.93 11.68 -4.18
N PRO A 220 28.68 10.83 -3.44
CA PRO A 220 29.89 10.21 -3.96
C PRO A 220 29.59 9.29 -5.16
N PRO A 221 30.61 8.89 -5.94
CA PRO A 221 30.45 7.85 -6.93
C PRO A 221 29.83 6.59 -6.34
N LEU A 222 28.92 5.96 -7.06
CA LEU A 222 28.33 4.69 -6.63
C LEU A 222 29.39 3.58 -6.60
N PRO A 223 29.30 2.62 -5.69
CA PRO A 223 30.31 1.57 -5.55
C PRO A 223 30.35 0.65 -6.76
N LYS A 224 31.51 0.02 -6.98
CA LYS A 224 31.64 -1.01 -8.01
C LYS A 224 30.67 -2.17 -7.71
N GLY A 225 29.85 -2.53 -8.70
CA GLY A 225 28.83 -3.58 -8.57
C GLY A 225 27.46 -3.05 -8.15
N TYR A 226 27.29 -1.72 -8.04
CA TYR A 226 25.96 -1.14 -7.97
C TYR A 226 25.14 -1.52 -9.21
N ASP A 227 23.89 -1.81 -8.98
CA ASP A 227 22.86 -2.01 -10.00
C ASP A 227 21.60 -1.19 -9.66
N ASP A 228 20.72 -1.01 -10.62
CA ASP A 228 19.47 -0.25 -10.44
C ASP A 228 18.33 -1.13 -9.89
N THR A 229 18.63 -2.19 -9.14
CA THR A 229 17.62 -2.97 -8.42
C THR A 229 17.10 -2.21 -7.20
N ILE A 230 15.83 -2.42 -6.85
CA ILE A 230 15.20 -1.70 -5.72
C ILE A 230 16.01 -1.82 -4.42
N PRO A 231 16.48 -3.02 -3.99
CA PRO A 231 17.31 -3.12 -2.80
C PRO A 231 18.61 -2.32 -2.87
N SER A 232 19.27 -2.30 -4.04
CA SER A 232 20.49 -1.53 -4.27
C SER A 232 20.22 -0.02 -4.23
N VAL A 233 19.12 0.42 -4.85
CA VAL A 233 18.67 1.82 -4.83
C VAL A 233 18.38 2.27 -3.40
N ILE A 234 17.59 1.51 -2.63
CA ILE A 234 17.28 1.83 -1.24
C ILE A 234 18.57 1.97 -0.41
N LYS A 235 19.48 1.02 -0.55
CA LYS A 235 20.76 0.98 0.18
C LYS A 235 21.68 2.18 -0.13
N HIS A 236 21.71 2.64 -1.38
CA HIS A 236 22.70 3.62 -1.83
C HIS A 236 22.13 5.03 -2.10
N HIS A 237 20.82 5.17 -2.18
CA HIS A 237 20.15 6.45 -2.41
C HIS A 237 19.32 6.89 -1.21
N GLY A 238 18.83 5.95 -0.39
CA GLY A 238 18.07 6.17 0.82
C GLY A 238 18.81 5.73 2.10
N MET A 239 18.07 5.59 3.18
CA MET A 239 18.58 5.12 4.49
C MET A 239 19.84 5.87 4.95
N GLY A 240 19.92 7.18 4.65
CA GLY A 240 21.08 8.00 4.92
C GLY A 240 21.36 8.18 6.43
N PRO A 241 22.50 8.79 6.77
CA PRO A 241 23.05 8.75 8.13
C PRO A 241 22.19 9.44 9.20
N HIS A 242 21.28 10.31 8.79
CA HIS A 242 20.45 11.10 9.73
C HIS A 242 19.00 10.62 9.80
N LEU A 243 18.61 9.54 9.09
CA LEU A 243 17.23 9.07 9.02
C LEU A 243 16.61 8.86 10.41
N HIS A 244 17.26 8.08 11.25
CA HIS A 244 16.77 7.79 12.60
C HIS A 244 16.67 9.04 13.48
N ALA A 245 17.59 9.99 13.33
CA ALA A 245 17.50 11.27 14.05
C ALA A 245 16.26 12.07 13.61
N TYR A 246 15.95 12.08 12.31
CA TYR A 246 14.76 12.76 11.78
C TYR A 246 13.47 12.08 12.21
N LEU A 247 13.42 10.74 12.24
CA LEU A 247 12.25 10.00 12.71
C LEU A 247 12.00 10.24 14.22
N LYS A 248 13.04 10.27 15.03
CA LYS A 248 12.93 10.61 16.46
C LYS A 248 12.47 12.06 16.67
N GLU A 249 12.99 13.00 15.88
CA GLU A 249 12.54 14.39 15.89
C GLU A 249 11.05 14.49 15.50
N MET A 250 10.63 13.77 14.45
CA MET A 250 9.22 13.69 14.02
C MET A 250 8.33 13.12 15.13
N ASN A 251 8.77 12.05 15.79
CA ASN A 251 8.04 11.47 16.91
C ASN A 251 7.89 12.49 18.04
N ALA A 252 8.99 13.12 18.49
CA ALA A 252 8.98 14.11 19.56
C ALA A 252 8.14 15.35 19.21
N GLU A 253 8.17 15.78 17.94
CA GLU A 253 7.45 16.99 17.50
C GLU A 253 5.98 16.76 17.17
N VAL A 254 5.60 15.55 16.72
CA VAL A 254 4.24 15.26 16.26
C VAL A 254 3.66 14.03 16.95
N LEU A 255 4.20 12.83 16.69
CA LEU A 255 3.52 11.57 16.98
C LEU A 255 3.29 11.33 18.49
N SER A 256 4.20 11.83 19.35
CA SER A 256 4.03 11.75 20.81
C SER A 256 3.05 12.77 21.38
N LYS A 257 2.69 13.83 20.62
CA LYS A 257 1.83 14.92 21.09
C LYS A 257 0.35 14.70 20.75
N TYR A 258 0.06 13.82 19.80
CA TYR A 258 -1.29 13.51 19.31
C TYR A 258 -1.61 12.02 19.50
N ASP A 259 -2.91 11.69 19.54
CA ASP A 259 -3.38 10.29 19.50
C ASP A 259 -3.41 9.82 18.03
N VAL A 260 -2.26 9.74 17.41
CA VAL A 260 -2.06 9.33 16.03
C VAL A 260 -0.99 8.24 15.96
N PHE A 261 -1.02 7.45 14.88
CA PHE A 261 0.08 6.55 14.54
C PHE A 261 0.68 6.92 13.18
N ALA A 262 1.89 6.47 12.93
CA ALA A 262 2.50 6.57 11.60
C ALA A 262 2.94 5.20 11.09
N VAL A 263 2.66 4.96 9.81
CA VAL A 263 3.16 3.80 9.07
C VAL A 263 4.09 4.26 7.96
N SER A 264 5.27 3.65 7.86
CA SER A 264 6.20 3.95 6.78
C SER A 264 5.95 3.10 5.55
N GLU A 265 6.18 3.71 4.39
CA GLU A 265 6.34 2.99 3.14
C GLU A 265 7.74 2.39 3.03
N GLY A 266 7.83 1.07 3.16
CA GLY A 266 9.10 0.36 3.17
C GLY A 266 9.72 0.27 4.57
N VAL A 267 10.79 -0.50 4.66
CA VAL A 267 11.47 -0.90 5.91
C VAL A 267 13.00 -0.83 5.79
N GLY A 268 13.52 -0.10 4.83
CA GLY A 268 14.95 -0.18 4.50
C GLY A 268 15.29 -1.42 3.66
N SER A 269 16.49 -1.92 3.76
CA SER A 269 17.04 -3.01 2.95
C SER A 269 17.20 -4.33 3.70
N SER A 270 16.93 -4.37 5.00
CA SER A 270 17.15 -5.52 5.88
C SER A 270 16.09 -5.64 6.99
N LEU A 271 16.06 -6.77 7.68
CA LEU A 271 15.25 -6.96 8.90
C LEU A 271 15.73 -6.04 10.03
N GLU A 272 17.03 -5.79 10.12
CA GLU A 272 17.61 -4.89 11.12
C GLU A 272 17.13 -3.45 10.89
N ASP A 273 17.18 -2.95 9.65
CA ASP A 273 16.63 -1.63 9.31
C ASP A 273 15.14 -1.53 9.72
N ALA A 274 14.38 -2.59 9.51
CA ALA A 274 12.96 -2.61 9.86
C ALA A 274 12.75 -2.52 11.39
N HIS A 275 13.51 -3.27 12.18
CA HIS A 275 13.49 -3.19 13.66
C HIS A 275 13.92 -1.80 14.14
N ASP A 276 14.98 -1.23 13.55
CA ASP A 276 15.45 0.10 13.88
C ASP A 276 14.39 1.20 13.65
N ILE A 277 13.43 0.97 12.75
CA ILE A 277 12.34 1.93 12.44
C ILE A 277 11.13 1.75 13.39
N VAL A 278 10.75 0.49 13.75
CA VAL A 278 9.45 0.23 14.38
C VAL A 278 9.49 -0.42 15.76
N ASP A 279 10.65 -0.76 16.30
CA ASP A 279 10.72 -1.27 17.68
C ASP A 279 10.36 -0.16 18.67
N GLU A 280 9.55 -0.49 19.68
CA GLU A 280 8.99 0.51 20.61
C GLU A 280 10.08 1.33 21.32
N ALA A 281 11.20 0.70 21.67
CA ALA A 281 12.34 1.36 22.32
C ALA A 281 13.06 2.41 21.45
N ARG A 282 12.82 2.40 20.16
CA ARG A 282 13.43 3.36 19.22
C ARG A 282 12.76 4.72 19.26
N GLU A 283 11.47 4.79 19.65
CA GLU A 283 10.65 6.01 19.65
C GLU A 283 10.64 6.72 18.28
N GLU A 284 10.54 5.93 17.20
CA GLU A 284 10.49 6.41 15.82
C GLU A 284 9.08 6.26 15.27
N LEU A 285 8.80 5.21 14.49
CA LEU A 285 7.47 4.96 13.93
C LEU A 285 6.79 3.76 14.60
N GLN A 286 5.47 3.66 14.45
CA GLN A 286 4.68 2.60 15.08
C GLN A 286 4.51 1.38 14.20
N MET A 287 4.60 1.54 12.88
CA MET A 287 4.31 0.50 11.90
C MET A 287 5.10 0.73 10.62
N ALA A 288 5.40 -0.35 9.91
CA ALA A 288 5.97 -0.30 8.57
C ALA A 288 5.37 -1.39 7.68
N TYR A 289 5.53 -1.27 6.37
CA TYR A 289 5.27 -2.38 5.45
C TYR A 289 6.47 -2.65 4.54
N HIS A 290 6.79 -3.92 4.37
CA HIS A 290 7.91 -4.36 3.56
C HIS A 290 7.49 -4.61 2.10
N PHE A 291 8.42 -4.39 1.17
CA PHE A 291 8.17 -4.63 -0.25
C PHE A 291 8.44 -6.07 -0.68
N GLU A 292 9.14 -6.88 0.10
CA GLU A 292 9.52 -8.24 -0.28
C GLU A 292 8.30 -9.09 -0.69
N SER A 293 7.16 -8.94 -0.01
CA SER A 293 5.93 -9.64 -0.40
C SER A 293 5.41 -9.22 -1.78
N THR A 294 5.60 -7.95 -2.15
CA THR A 294 5.21 -7.44 -3.46
C THR A 294 6.21 -7.83 -4.54
N ASP A 295 7.49 -7.95 -4.20
CA ASP A 295 8.55 -8.32 -5.14
C ASP A 295 8.54 -9.80 -5.51
N LEU A 296 7.84 -10.65 -4.74
CA LEU A 296 7.63 -12.07 -5.07
C LEU A 296 7.03 -12.29 -6.48
N VAL A 297 6.32 -11.30 -7.03
CA VAL A 297 5.78 -11.33 -8.39
C VAL A 297 6.19 -10.04 -9.10
N SER A 298 7.41 -9.98 -9.55
CA SER A 298 8.02 -8.85 -10.28
C SER A 298 8.26 -9.13 -11.77
N SER A 299 7.92 -10.33 -12.24
CA SER A 299 8.06 -10.76 -13.64
C SER A 299 6.84 -11.57 -14.10
N LEU A 300 6.90 -12.12 -15.29
CA LEU A 300 5.86 -13.03 -15.80
C LEU A 300 5.85 -14.39 -15.09
N ASP A 301 6.91 -14.71 -14.38
CA ASP A 301 7.00 -15.93 -13.58
C ASP A 301 6.23 -15.74 -12.27
N LYS A 302 5.40 -16.72 -11.94
CA LYS A 302 4.70 -16.72 -10.66
C LYS A 302 5.65 -17.14 -9.55
N CYS A 303 5.53 -16.51 -8.39
CA CYS A 303 6.22 -17.01 -7.21
C CYS A 303 5.74 -18.41 -6.85
N THR A 304 6.64 -19.25 -6.37
CA THR A 304 6.31 -20.56 -5.83
C THR A 304 5.67 -20.43 -4.45
N LEU A 305 4.89 -21.45 -4.04
CA LEU A 305 4.36 -21.48 -2.68
C LEU A 305 5.49 -21.55 -1.61
N ALA A 306 6.65 -22.10 -1.96
CA ALA A 306 7.81 -22.15 -1.07
C ALA A 306 8.34 -20.74 -0.78
N GLU A 307 8.54 -19.91 -1.81
CA GLU A 307 8.97 -18.52 -1.68
C GLU A 307 7.94 -17.68 -0.91
N PHE A 308 6.65 -17.89 -1.20
CA PHE A 308 5.56 -17.21 -0.47
C PHE A 308 5.60 -17.56 1.03
N LYS A 309 5.72 -18.86 1.39
CA LYS A 309 5.85 -19.30 2.78
C LYS A 309 7.09 -18.72 3.45
N GLU A 310 8.22 -18.72 2.76
CA GLU A 310 9.49 -18.23 3.28
C GLU A 310 9.41 -16.74 3.62
N CYS A 311 8.93 -15.92 2.70
CA CYS A 311 8.74 -14.49 2.90
C CYS A 311 7.90 -14.22 4.15
N PHE A 312 6.67 -14.71 4.19
CA PHE A 312 5.76 -14.39 5.30
C PHE A 312 6.17 -15.04 6.63
N THR A 313 6.82 -16.20 6.61
CA THR A 313 7.37 -16.83 7.83
C THR A 313 8.53 -16.00 8.39
N LYS A 314 9.43 -15.53 7.54
CA LYS A 314 10.57 -14.71 7.92
C LYS A 314 10.11 -13.44 8.65
N TRP A 315 9.18 -12.70 8.06
CA TRP A 315 8.67 -11.45 8.63
C TRP A 315 7.84 -11.66 9.90
N ASP A 316 6.91 -12.64 9.93
CA ASP A 316 6.13 -12.94 11.15
C ASP A 316 7.02 -13.37 12.32
N THR A 317 8.05 -14.20 12.05
CA THR A 317 8.96 -14.70 13.10
C THR A 317 9.90 -13.61 13.61
N SER A 318 10.42 -12.75 12.73
CA SER A 318 11.30 -11.66 13.14
C SER A 318 10.58 -10.69 14.08
N PHE A 319 9.34 -10.34 13.76
CA PHE A 319 8.52 -9.41 14.52
C PHE A 319 7.60 -10.09 15.56
N ALA A 320 7.99 -11.28 16.05
CA ALA A 320 7.18 -12.04 17.01
C ALA A 320 7.04 -11.31 18.35
N GLU A 321 8.11 -10.71 18.85
CA GLU A 321 8.19 -10.13 20.20
C GLU A 321 8.15 -8.58 20.17
N GLU A 322 8.88 -7.94 19.28
CA GLU A 322 9.01 -6.48 19.19
C GLU A 322 8.69 -5.97 17.80
N GLY A 323 8.40 -4.67 17.69
CA GLY A 323 8.03 -4.01 16.46
C GLY A 323 6.66 -4.42 15.91
N TRP A 324 6.20 -3.75 14.85
CA TRP A 324 4.92 -4.08 14.24
C TRP A 324 4.91 -3.77 12.75
N LEU A 325 4.36 -4.70 11.97
CA LEU A 325 4.24 -4.56 10.53
C LEU A 325 2.76 -4.55 10.09
N SER A 326 2.50 -3.99 8.93
CA SER A 326 1.27 -4.24 8.21
C SER A 326 1.33 -5.56 7.44
N ILE A 327 0.18 -6.08 7.07
CA ILE A 327 0.03 -7.23 6.17
C ILE A 327 -0.88 -6.85 4.99
N TYR A 328 -0.43 -7.08 3.77
CA TYR A 328 -1.16 -6.75 2.54
C TYR A 328 -0.65 -7.61 1.35
N LEU A 329 -1.44 -7.72 0.29
CA LEU A 329 -1.05 -8.38 -0.96
C LEU A 329 -1.26 -7.49 -2.19
N SER A 330 -1.94 -6.35 -2.04
CA SER A 330 -2.13 -5.34 -3.08
C SER A 330 -2.28 -3.96 -2.48
N ASN A 331 -1.98 -2.95 -3.27
CA ASN A 331 -2.18 -1.54 -3.00
C ASN A 331 -2.29 -0.79 -4.34
N HIS A 332 -2.26 0.54 -4.31
CA HIS A 332 -2.34 1.40 -5.50
C HIS A 332 -1.10 1.33 -6.42
N ASP A 333 0.01 0.75 -5.96
CA ASP A 333 1.25 0.55 -6.72
C ASP A 333 1.43 -0.89 -7.21
N GLN A 334 0.40 -1.72 -7.02
CA GLN A 334 0.43 -3.12 -7.42
C GLN A 334 -0.77 -3.49 -8.27
N ALA A 335 -0.58 -4.47 -9.15
CA ALA A 335 -1.67 -5.14 -9.81
C ALA A 335 -2.51 -5.95 -8.80
N ARG A 336 -3.72 -6.37 -9.19
CA ARG A 336 -4.67 -7.06 -8.31
C ARG A 336 -4.10 -8.37 -7.75
N MET A 337 -4.31 -8.61 -6.45
CA MET A 337 -3.76 -9.77 -5.74
C MET A 337 -4.19 -11.11 -6.34
N VAL A 338 -5.43 -11.20 -6.87
CA VAL A 338 -5.94 -12.42 -7.51
C VAL A 338 -5.10 -12.82 -8.73
N ASN A 339 -4.64 -11.84 -9.51
CA ASN A 339 -3.79 -12.11 -10.68
C ASN A 339 -2.36 -12.47 -10.29
N ARG A 340 -1.85 -11.87 -9.21
CA ARG A 340 -0.48 -12.05 -8.74
C ARG A 340 -0.31 -13.34 -7.95
N PHE A 341 -1.12 -13.57 -6.93
CA PHE A 341 -0.98 -14.65 -5.96
C PHE A 341 -2.08 -15.70 -6.03
N GLY A 342 -3.19 -15.40 -6.67
CA GLY A 342 -4.33 -16.30 -6.83
C GLY A 342 -4.46 -16.89 -8.23
N ASN A 343 -5.71 -17.03 -8.66
CA ASN A 343 -6.03 -17.55 -9.97
C ASN A 343 -7.22 -16.79 -10.57
N ALA A 344 -6.95 -15.99 -11.60
CA ALA A 344 -7.97 -15.18 -12.27
C ALA A 344 -8.81 -15.95 -13.32
N LYS A 345 -8.57 -17.25 -13.51
CA LYS A 345 -9.44 -18.08 -14.38
C LYS A 345 -10.89 -18.08 -13.86
N PRO A 346 -11.89 -18.04 -14.74
CA PRO A 346 -13.31 -17.99 -14.33
C PRO A 346 -13.71 -19.03 -13.29
N ALA A 347 -13.17 -20.24 -13.36
CA ALA A 347 -13.47 -21.33 -12.43
C ALA A 347 -12.89 -21.14 -11.01
N PHE A 348 -11.87 -20.29 -10.85
CA PHE A 348 -11.09 -20.20 -9.60
C PHE A 348 -11.01 -18.79 -9.01
N LYS A 349 -11.34 -17.73 -9.77
CA LYS A 349 -11.14 -16.34 -9.33
C LYS A 349 -11.79 -16.01 -7.98
N GLU A 350 -13.01 -16.46 -7.77
CA GLU A 350 -13.76 -16.17 -6.53
C GLU A 350 -13.24 -16.96 -5.34
N VAL A 351 -13.02 -18.27 -5.52
CA VAL A 351 -12.51 -19.11 -4.44
C VAL A 351 -11.07 -18.74 -4.06
N SER A 352 -10.23 -18.35 -5.03
CA SER A 352 -8.87 -17.88 -4.75
C SER A 352 -8.86 -16.50 -4.10
N ALA A 353 -9.76 -15.57 -4.48
CA ALA A 353 -9.92 -14.29 -3.80
C ALA A 353 -10.30 -14.48 -2.32
N LYS A 354 -11.25 -15.36 -2.02
CA LYS A 354 -11.63 -15.73 -0.64
C LYS A 354 -10.45 -16.30 0.14
N MET A 355 -9.65 -17.18 -0.49
CA MET A 355 -8.44 -17.75 0.13
C MET A 355 -7.42 -16.68 0.49
N LEU A 356 -7.14 -15.72 -0.42
CA LEU A 356 -6.20 -14.63 -0.18
C LEU A 356 -6.69 -13.68 0.91
N ASN A 357 -7.98 -13.35 0.95
CA ASN A 357 -8.59 -12.58 2.04
C ASN A 357 -8.49 -13.32 3.39
N THR A 358 -8.67 -14.66 3.39
CA THR A 358 -8.45 -15.49 4.59
C THR A 358 -7.01 -15.41 5.05
N PHE A 359 -6.04 -15.48 4.14
CA PHE A 359 -4.61 -15.35 4.45
C PHE A 359 -4.31 -14.01 5.12
N ILE A 360 -4.62 -12.88 4.47
CA ILE A 360 -4.32 -11.54 5.00
C ILE A 360 -4.93 -11.36 6.40
N LEU A 361 -6.19 -11.74 6.57
CA LEU A 361 -6.93 -11.52 7.82
C LEU A 361 -6.61 -12.54 8.93
N SER A 362 -5.82 -13.58 8.66
CA SER A 362 -5.37 -14.56 9.66
C SER A 362 -3.88 -14.46 10.03
N MET A 363 -3.12 -13.59 9.37
CA MET A 363 -1.72 -13.31 9.73
C MET A 363 -1.60 -12.23 10.81
N LYS A 364 -0.46 -12.21 11.54
CA LYS A 364 -0.07 -11.13 12.46
C LYS A 364 0.20 -9.84 11.67
N GLY A 365 0.02 -8.71 12.31
CA GLY A 365 0.16 -7.39 11.71
C GLY A 365 -1.17 -6.73 11.43
N THR A 366 -1.17 -5.44 11.14
CA THR A 366 -2.37 -4.70 10.78
C THR A 366 -2.72 -4.95 9.32
N PRO A 367 -3.86 -5.59 9.01
CA PRO A 367 -4.21 -5.89 7.62
C PRO A 367 -4.66 -4.63 6.88
N TYR A 368 -4.11 -4.46 5.68
CA TYR A 368 -4.53 -3.47 4.71
C TYR A 368 -5.25 -4.17 3.55
N THR A 369 -6.49 -3.82 3.33
CA THR A 369 -7.30 -4.30 2.21
C THR A 369 -7.47 -3.16 1.23
N TYR A 370 -7.08 -3.37 0.00
CA TYR A 370 -7.23 -2.39 -1.07
C TYR A 370 -8.63 -2.49 -1.70
N TYR A 371 -9.25 -1.34 -2.02
CA TYR A 371 -10.61 -1.34 -2.59
C TYR A 371 -10.72 -2.29 -3.80
N GLY A 372 -11.80 -3.07 -3.82
CA GLY A 372 -12.06 -4.09 -4.83
C GLY A 372 -11.51 -5.48 -4.49
N ASP A 373 -10.59 -5.63 -3.53
CA ASP A 373 -10.11 -6.93 -3.07
C ASP A 373 -11.22 -7.70 -2.32
N GLU A 374 -12.10 -6.99 -1.63
CA GLU A 374 -13.30 -7.54 -0.99
C GLU A 374 -14.32 -8.07 -1.98
N LEU A 375 -14.21 -7.70 -3.27
CA LEU A 375 -15.02 -8.22 -4.37
C LEU A 375 -14.31 -9.28 -5.22
N GLY A 376 -13.00 -9.45 -5.02
CA GLY A 376 -12.17 -10.26 -5.90
C GLY A 376 -11.99 -9.65 -7.30
N MET A 377 -11.85 -8.32 -7.39
CA MET A 377 -11.53 -7.65 -8.65
C MET A 377 -10.22 -8.16 -9.22
N THR A 378 -10.14 -8.23 -10.55
CA THR A 378 -8.99 -8.73 -11.31
C THR A 378 -8.42 -7.65 -12.22
N ASN A 379 -7.23 -7.90 -12.77
CA ASN A 379 -6.58 -7.01 -13.74
C ASN A 379 -7.47 -6.75 -14.96
N ASN A 380 -7.45 -5.53 -15.47
CA ASN A 380 -8.28 -5.14 -16.63
C ASN A 380 -7.77 -5.73 -17.96
N GLY A 381 -6.48 -6.06 -18.03
CA GLY A 381 -5.90 -6.72 -19.19
C GLY A 381 -5.62 -5.79 -20.37
N PHE A 382 -5.13 -4.59 -20.08
CA PHE A 382 -4.63 -3.61 -21.06
C PHE A 382 -3.67 -4.25 -22.08
N THR A 383 -3.73 -3.84 -23.33
CA THR A 383 -2.97 -4.45 -24.42
C THR A 383 -2.15 -3.47 -25.24
N LYS A 384 -2.44 -2.17 -25.11
CA LYS A 384 -1.78 -1.09 -25.84
C LYS A 384 -1.31 -0.03 -24.88
N ILE A 385 -0.20 0.65 -25.21
CA ILE A 385 0.38 1.66 -24.32
C ILE A 385 -0.57 2.85 -24.08
N GLU A 386 -1.40 3.20 -25.06
CA GLU A 386 -2.36 4.29 -24.97
C GLU A 386 -3.52 4.03 -23.98
N GLU A 387 -3.66 2.79 -23.49
CA GLU A 387 -4.64 2.43 -22.47
C GLU A 387 -4.13 2.67 -21.05
N TYR A 388 -2.80 2.92 -20.88
CA TYR A 388 -2.17 3.18 -19.59
C TYR A 388 -2.14 4.67 -19.26
N GLN A 389 -2.22 4.98 -17.96
CA GLN A 389 -2.09 6.31 -17.40
C GLN A 389 -0.91 6.43 -16.41
N ASP A 390 -0.31 5.30 -16.06
CA ASP A 390 0.81 5.21 -15.14
C ASP A 390 2.10 5.73 -15.79
N ILE A 391 2.70 6.76 -15.18
CA ILE A 391 3.95 7.38 -15.65
C ILE A 391 5.09 6.34 -15.77
N ALA A 392 5.19 5.40 -14.83
CA ALA A 392 6.21 4.35 -14.86
C ALA A 392 6.04 3.43 -16.09
N ALA A 393 4.80 3.03 -16.39
CA ALA A 393 4.50 2.19 -17.55
C ALA A 393 4.78 2.93 -18.87
N ILE A 394 4.38 4.20 -18.96
CA ILE A 394 4.53 5.03 -20.17
C ILE A 394 6.01 5.34 -20.42
N ASN A 395 6.74 5.81 -19.43
CA ASN A 395 8.15 6.19 -19.57
C ASN A 395 9.05 4.97 -19.74
N GLY A 396 8.76 3.86 -19.07
CA GLY A 396 9.43 2.59 -19.29
C GLY A 396 9.27 2.07 -20.73
N TYR A 397 8.06 2.17 -21.30
CA TYR A 397 7.81 1.83 -22.70
C TYR A 397 8.64 2.69 -23.65
N LYS A 398 8.59 4.02 -23.51
CA LYS A 398 9.36 4.97 -24.34
C LYS A 398 10.86 4.74 -24.25
N SER A 399 11.37 4.52 -23.02
CA SER A 399 12.79 4.24 -22.80
C SER A 399 13.22 2.96 -23.50
N LEU A 400 12.42 1.90 -23.42
CA LEU A 400 12.71 0.61 -24.06
C LEU A 400 12.64 0.72 -25.58
N GLU A 401 11.62 1.39 -26.12
CA GLU A 401 11.44 1.64 -27.56
C GLU A 401 12.62 2.43 -28.14
N ALA A 402 13.05 3.51 -27.46
CA ALA A 402 14.21 4.31 -27.87
C ALA A 402 15.52 3.52 -27.90
N LYS A 403 15.64 2.47 -27.08
CA LYS A 403 16.78 1.54 -27.04
C LYS A 403 16.64 0.36 -28.01
N GLY A 404 15.53 0.29 -28.78
CA GLY A 404 15.26 -0.83 -29.70
C GLY A 404 14.96 -2.15 -29.02
N GLY A 405 14.44 -2.11 -27.77
CA GLY A 405 14.10 -3.28 -26.97
C GLY A 405 12.76 -3.92 -27.36
N ASP A 406 12.42 -5.04 -26.73
CA ASP A 406 11.19 -5.80 -27.00
C ASP A 406 9.97 -5.18 -26.31
N VAL A 407 9.33 -4.22 -26.97
CA VAL A 407 8.11 -3.55 -26.50
C VAL A 407 6.91 -4.50 -26.41
N ALA A 408 6.88 -5.59 -27.18
CA ALA A 408 5.80 -6.58 -27.12
C ALA A 408 5.87 -7.38 -25.81
N LEU A 409 7.07 -7.81 -25.43
CA LEU A 409 7.32 -8.45 -24.15
C LEU A 409 7.03 -7.48 -22.98
N TYR A 410 7.42 -6.21 -23.12
CA TYR A 410 7.12 -5.18 -22.13
C TYR A 410 5.59 -5.05 -21.90
N LEU A 411 4.79 -4.89 -22.95
CA LEU A 411 3.33 -4.79 -22.84
C LEU A 411 2.73 -6.06 -22.25
N LYS A 412 3.26 -7.24 -22.57
CA LYS A 412 2.84 -8.50 -21.97
C LYS A 412 3.11 -8.51 -20.45
N THR A 413 4.23 -7.96 -20.01
CA THR A 413 4.60 -7.81 -18.59
C THR A 413 3.70 -6.78 -17.91
N MET A 414 3.49 -5.62 -18.51
CA MET A 414 2.62 -4.57 -17.97
C MET A 414 1.16 -5.01 -17.86
N LYS A 415 0.67 -5.86 -18.75
CA LYS A 415 -0.65 -6.47 -18.63
C LYS A 415 -0.84 -7.23 -17.31
N LEU A 416 0.22 -7.80 -16.75
CA LEU A 416 0.20 -8.49 -15.46
C LEU A 416 0.51 -7.55 -14.29
N LEU A 417 1.51 -6.67 -14.42
CA LEU A 417 2.17 -6.01 -13.31
C LEU A 417 1.86 -4.51 -13.19
N SER A 418 1.39 -3.82 -14.25
CA SER A 418 1.15 -2.38 -14.18
C SER A 418 0.23 -1.99 -13.03
N ARG A 419 0.58 -0.88 -12.37
CA ARG A 419 -0.19 -0.23 -11.31
C ARG A 419 -1.62 0.12 -11.75
N ASP A 420 -1.83 0.47 -13.02
CA ASP A 420 -3.15 0.79 -13.57
C ASP A 420 -4.17 -0.35 -13.42
N ASN A 421 -3.73 -1.61 -13.37
CA ASN A 421 -4.61 -2.73 -13.08
C ASN A 421 -5.27 -2.62 -11.69
N GLY A 422 -4.52 -2.14 -10.70
CA GLY A 422 -5.01 -1.85 -9.36
C GLY A 422 -5.87 -0.59 -9.29
N ARG A 423 -5.68 0.35 -10.22
CA ARG A 423 -6.31 1.69 -10.23
C ARG A 423 -7.61 1.78 -11.02
N THR A 424 -8.10 0.66 -11.57
CA THR A 424 -9.38 0.62 -12.32
C THR A 424 -10.56 0.99 -11.42
N PRO A 425 -11.63 1.62 -11.98
CA PRO A 425 -12.79 2.06 -11.22
C PRO A 425 -13.45 0.94 -10.41
N MET A 426 -13.91 1.27 -9.20
CA MET A 426 -14.68 0.39 -8.33
C MET A 426 -15.98 -0.08 -9.03
N GLN A 427 -16.34 -1.33 -8.80
CA GLN A 427 -17.49 -1.97 -9.43
C GLN A 427 -18.69 -2.00 -8.46
N TRP A 428 -19.55 -0.97 -8.54
CA TRP A 428 -20.71 -0.82 -7.65
C TRP A 428 -21.92 -1.66 -8.08
N ASP A 429 -22.24 -1.64 -9.39
CA ASP A 429 -23.39 -2.32 -9.94
C ASP A 429 -23.22 -2.67 -11.43
N ALA A 430 -24.25 -3.21 -12.05
CA ALA A 430 -24.25 -3.61 -13.45
C ALA A 430 -24.62 -2.48 -14.45
N SER A 431 -24.82 -1.24 -13.98
CA SER A 431 -25.14 -0.09 -14.82
C SER A 431 -23.93 0.40 -15.62
N LYS A 432 -24.10 1.42 -16.47
CA LYS A 432 -23.02 2.02 -17.26
C LYS A 432 -21.84 2.35 -16.36
N ASN A 433 -20.63 2.04 -16.81
CA ASN A 433 -19.38 2.27 -16.10
C ASN A 433 -19.37 1.68 -14.66
N SER A 434 -20.05 0.55 -14.45
CA SER A 434 -20.15 -0.14 -13.16
C SER A 434 -20.77 0.70 -12.01
N GLY A 435 -21.61 1.68 -12.33
CA GLY A 435 -22.13 2.62 -11.33
C GLY A 435 -21.08 3.57 -10.73
N PHE A 436 -19.85 3.55 -11.25
CA PHE A 436 -18.79 4.46 -10.83
C PHE A 436 -19.05 5.89 -11.29
N SER A 437 -19.35 6.10 -12.58
CA SER A 437 -19.59 7.39 -13.22
C SER A 437 -20.61 7.25 -14.35
N ILE A 438 -21.34 8.32 -14.65
CA ILE A 438 -22.17 8.38 -15.88
C ILE A 438 -21.35 8.79 -17.10
N GLU A 439 -20.23 9.47 -16.90
CA GLU A 439 -19.27 9.87 -17.93
C GLU A 439 -18.18 8.82 -18.16
N LYS A 440 -17.31 9.04 -19.16
CA LYS A 440 -16.19 8.13 -19.45
C LYS A 440 -15.19 8.16 -18.28
N PRO A 441 -14.94 7.05 -17.57
CA PRO A 441 -13.94 7.01 -16.53
C PRO A 441 -12.52 7.29 -17.05
N TRP A 442 -11.66 7.84 -16.21
CA TRP A 442 -10.25 8.14 -16.50
C TRP A 442 -9.44 6.87 -16.87
N LEU A 443 -9.77 5.73 -16.26
CA LEU A 443 -9.35 4.40 -16.67
C LEU A 443 -10.58 3.55 -17.01
N PRO A 444 -10.49 2.62 -17.97
CA PRO A 444 -11.63 1.79 -18.36
C PRO A 444 -12.04 0.83 -17.23
N VAL A 445 -13.34 0.67 -17.05
CA VAL A 445 -13.93 -0.33 -16.15
C VAL A 445 -13.65 -1.73 -16.65
N HIS A 446 -13.39 -2.68 -15.76
CA HIS A 446 -13.17 -4.07 -16.13
C HIS A 446 -14.44 -4.69 -16.75
N LYS A 447 -14.29 -5.47 -17.82
CA LYS A 447 -15.40 -6.03 -18.60
C LYS A 447 -16.34 -6.94 -17.81
N ASN A 448 -15.88 -7.51 -16.68
CA ASN A 448 -16.68 -8.39 -15.84
C ASN A 448 -17.61 -7.66 -14.85
N TYR A 449 -17.67 -6.33 -14.87
CA TYR A 449 -18.44 -5.53 -13.90
C TYR A 449 -19.92 -5.91 -13.79
N LYS A 450 -20.50 -6.50 -14.84
CA LYS A 450 -21.91 -6.95 -14.80
C LYS A 450 -22.13 -8.13 -13.84
N THR A 451 -21.09 -8.90 -13.54
CA THR A 451 -21.17 -10.10 -12.69
C THR A 451 -20.35 -9.98 -11.42
N VAL A 452 -19.29 -9.17 -11.43
CA VAL A 452 -18.45 -8.88 -10.26
C VAL A 452 -18.68 -7.43 -9.87
N ASN A 453 -19.56 -7.19 -8.91
CA ASN A 453 -19.84 -5.85 -8.37
C ASN A 453 -20.53 -5.97 -7.00
N VAL A 454 -20.58 -4.86 -6.27
CA VAL A 454 -21.18 -4.80 -4.94
C VAL A 454 -22.65 -5.27 -4.97
N ALA A 455 -23.48 -4.72 -5.87
CA ALA A 455 -24.92 -5.01 -5.88
C ALA A 455 -25.28 -6.47 -6.16
N VAL A 456 -24.45 -7.17 -6.95
CA VAL A 456 -24.61 -8.61 -7.20
C VAL A 456 -24.15 -9.41 -5.98
N GLN A 457 -22.98 -9.08 -5.43
CA GLN A 457 -22.39 -9.83 -4.32
C GLN A 457 -23.13 -9.62 -2.99
N GLU A 458 -23.80 -8.49 -2.77
CA GLU A 458 -24.70 -8.29 -1.62
C GLU A 458 -25.87 -9.30 -1.57
N LYS A 459 -26.30 -9.79 -2.72
CA LYS A 459 -27.41 -10.74 -2.83
C LYS A 459 -26.98 -12.21 -2.69
N ASP A 460 -25.69 -12.48 -2.81
CA ASP A 460 -25.14 -13.83 -2.71
C ASP A 460 -24.41 -14.04 -1.38
N PRO A 461 -24.99 -14.78 -0.42
CA PRO A 461 -24.35 -15.04 0.87
C PRO A 461 -23.01 -15.81 0.76
N ASN A 462 -22.75 -16.42 -0.39
CA ASN A 462 -21.50 -17.13 -0.67
C ASN A 462 -20.50 -16.29 -1.45
N SER A 463 -20.77 -15.01 -1.70
CA SER A 463 -19.88 -14.11 -2.45
C SER A 463 -18.53 -13.88 -1.76
N VAL A 464 -17.59 -13.29 -2.50
CA VAL A 464 -16.29 -12.84 -1.95
C VAL A 464 -16.53 -11.76 -0.89
N LEU A 465 -17.48 -10.84 -1.12
CA LEU A 465 -17.83 -9.76 -0.19
C LEU A 465 -18.32 -10.28 1.17
N HIS A 466 -19.23 -11.25 1.18
CA HIS A 466 -19.72 -11.83 2.44
C HIS A 466 -18.65 -12.66 3.14
N HIS A 467 -17.79 -13.35 2.38
CA HIS A 467 -16.65 -14.05 2.93
C HIS A 467 -15.66 -13.08 3.60
N PHE A 468 -15.36 -11.95 2.95
CA PHE A 468 -14.51 -10.89 3.50
C PHE A 468 -15.08 -10.36 4.83
N ARG A 469 -16.36 -9.99 4.86
CA ARG A 469 -17.03 -9.52 6.09
C ARG A 469 -16.98 -10.57 7.21
N LYS A 470 -17.19 -11.84 6.86
CA LYS A 470 -17.08 -12.94 7.83
C LYS A 470 -15.66 -13.06 8.38
N MET A 471 -14.64 -12.97 7.54
CA MET A 471 -13.24 -13.01 7.97
C MET A 471 -12.87 -11.83 8.87
N VAL A 472 -13.35 -10.62 8.54
CA VAL A 472 -13.18 -9.43 9.39
C VAL A 472 -13.80 -9.64 10.77
N ALA A 473 -15.02 -10.18 10.84
CA ALA A 473 -15.68 -10.49 12.10
C ALA A 473 -14.88 -11.53 12.90
N VAL A 474 -14.48 -12.64 12.27
CA VAL A 474 -13.68 -13.70 12.91
C VAL A 474 -12.36 -13.16 13.45
N ARG A 475 -11.65 -12.27 12.72
CA ARG A 475 -10.43 -11.65 13.23
C ARG A 475 -10.68 -10.78 14.45
N LYS A 476 -11.72 -9.95 14.44
CA LYS A 476 -12.06 -9.04 15.55
C LYS A 476 -12.47 -9.80 16.82
N GLU A 477 -13.14 -10.93 16.66
CA GLU A 477 -13.58 -11.78 17.77
C GLU A 477 -12.45 -12.66 18.33
N ASN A 478 -11.33 -12.83 17.61
CA ASN A 478 -10.27 -13.75 17.98
C ASN A 478 -8.90 -13.07 17.90
N LEU A 479 -8.47 -12.45 18.99
CA LEU A 479 -7.19 -11.73 19.09
C LEU A 479 -5.96 -12.63 18.85
N VAL A 480 -6.13 -13.93 18.82
CA VAL A 480 -5.10 -14.88 18.42
C VAL A 480 -4.57 -14.62 17.00
N PHE A 481 -5.37 -14.03 16.11
CA PHE A 481 -4.89 -13.61 14.78
C PHE A 481 -4.07 -12.31 14.82
N VAL A 482 -4.23 -11.51 15.87
CA VAL A 482 -3.48 -10.27 16.08
C VAL A 482 -2.17 -10.54 16.82
N TYR A 483 -2.24 -11.19 18.00
CA TYR A 483 -1.11 -11.31 18.92
C TYR A 483 -0.56 -12.74 19.04
N GLY A 484 -1.25 -13.75 18.47
CA GLY A 484 -0.86 -15.15 18.64
C GLY A 484 0.47 -15.49 17.96
N LYS A 485 1.22 -16.38 18.58
CA LYS A 485 2.46 -16.91 18.04
C LYS A 485 2.21 -17.76 16.79
N TYR A 486 2.95 -17.49 15.73
CA TYR A 486 2.94 -18.23 14.48
C TYR A 486 3.81 -19.49 14.53
N THR A 487 3.36 -20.56 13.87
CA THR A 487 4.19 -21.74 13.60
C THR A 487 3.82 -22.32 12.24
N LEU A 488 4.77 -22.31 11.30
CA LEU A 488 4.63 -22.96 10.01
C LEU A 488 4.59 -24.47 10.18
N LEU A 489 3.64 -25.12 9.52
CA LEU A 489 3.52 -26.58 9.49
C LEU A 489 3.87 -27.10 8.11
N GLN A 490 4.59 -28.23 8.05
CA GLN A 490 4.95 -28.91 6.80
C GLN A 490 5.49 -27.96 5.73
N LYS A 491 6.58 -27.28 6.05
CA LYS A 491 7.24 -26.28 5.18
C LYS A 491 7.35 -26.76 3.73
N GLU A 492 7.69 -28.03 3.51
CA GLU A 492 7.95 -28.62 2.20
C GLU A 492 6.68 -29.00 1.41
N HIS A 493 5.47 -28.82 1.98
CA HIS A 493 4.24 -29.15 1.27
C HIS A 493 4.05 -28.25 0.06
N LYS A 494 3.94 -28.83 -1.14
CA LYS A 494 4.01 -28.12 -2.42
C LYS A 494 2.79 -27.27 -2.77
N THR A 495 1.61 -27.58 -2.21
CA THR A 495 0.34 -26.96 -2.59
C THR A 495 -0.42 -26.38 -1.40
N ILE A 496 -0.19 -26.84 -0.17
CA ILE A 496 -0.88 -26.32 1.01
C ILE A 496 0.05 -25.47 1.85
N TYR A 497 -0.39 -24.26 2.17
CA TYR A 497 0.18 -23.44 3.24
C TYR A 497 -0.59 -23.74 4.53
N ALA A 498 0.09 -24.30 5.49
CA ALA A 498 -0.48 -24.67 6.79
C ALA A 498 0.31 -24.01 7.92
N TYR A 499 -0.39 -23.38 8.85
CA TYR A 499 0.23 -22.79 10.04
C TYR A 499 -0.73 -22.75 11.21
N THR A 500 -0.19 -22.60 12.41
CA THR A 500 -0.97 -22.34 13.62
C THR A 500 -0.72 -20.94 14.15
N ARG A 501 -1.74 -20.39 14.82
CA ARG A 501 -1.66 -19.18 15.67
C ARG A 501 -2.05 -19.60 17.07
N VAL A 502 -1.26 -19.23 18.08
CA VAL A 502 -1.49 -19.62 19.49
C VAL A 502 -1.39 -18.39 20.39
N LEU A 503 -2.44 -18.13 21.18
CA LEU A 503 -2.47 -17.08 22.20
C LEU A 503 -3.07 -17.65 23.50
N GLY A 504 -2.25 -17.81 24.52
CA GLY A 504 -2.67 -18.49 25.74
C GLY A 504 -3.16 -19.91 25.46
N THR A 505 -4.43 -20.20 25.77
CA THR A 505 -5.09 -21.49 25.51
C THR A 505 -5.77 -21.57 24.14
N GLU A 506 -5.87 -20.45 23.42
CA GLU A 506 -6.48 -20.43 22.10
C GLU A 506 -5.50 -20.88 21.03
N LYS A 507 -5.93 -21.84 20.21
CA LYS A 507 -5.13 -22.34 19.09
C LYS A 507 -5.97 -22.41 17.82
N MET A 508 -5.51 -21.74 16.78
CA MET A 508 -6.12 -21.76 15.45
C MET A 508 -5.19 -22.47 14.48
N LEU A 509 -5.76 -23.32 13.65
CA LEU A 509 -5.08 -23.95 12.51
C LEU A 509 -5.64 -23.33 11.22
N VAL A 510 -4.76 -22.79 10.41
CA VAL A 510 -5.07 -22.21 9.11
C VAL A 510 -4.52 -23.11 8.01
N LEU A 511 -5.35 -23.46 7.06
CA LEU A 511 -5.01 -24.34 5.93
C LEU A 511 -5.47 -23.68 4.63
N LEU A 512 -4.55 -23.47 3.68
CA LEU A 512 -4.78 -22.77 2.42
C LEU A 512 -4.22 -23.61 1.27
N ASN A 513 -5.07 -24.03 0.34
CA ASN A 513 -4.63 -24.76 -0.86
C ASN A 513 -4.34 -23.77 -2.01
N PHE A 514 -3.09 -23.62 -2.38
CA PHE A 514 -2.64 -22.74 -3.47
C PHE A 514 -2.58 -23.46 -4.85
N SER A 515 -3.42 -24.47 -5.06
CA SER A 515 -3.40 -25.20 -6.33
C SER A 515 -4.78 -25.37 -6.97
N GLU A 516 -4.77 -25.67 -8.26
CA GLU A 516 -5.98 -25.99 -9.05
C GLU A 516 -6.51 -27.42 -8.80
N GLU A 517 -5.86 -28.17 -7.91
CA GLU A 517 -6.18 -29.56 -7.63
C GLU A 517 -6.55 -29.79 -6.16
N LYS A 518 -7.27 -30.87 -5.89
CA LYS A 518 -7.46 -31.33 -4.52
C LYS A 518 -6.13 -31.72 -3.91
N SER A 519 -5.91 -31.34 -2.68
CA SER A 519 -4.68 -31.62 -1.96
C SER A 519 -4.95 -32.03 -0.52
N SER A 520 -4.16 -32.96 0.01
CA SER A 520 -4.34 -33.49 1.36
C SER A 520 -3.11 -33.24 2.22
N ILE A 521 -3.33 -32.90 3.47
CA ILE A 521 -2.28 -32.67 4.46
C ILE A 521 -2.55 -33.46 5.73
N LYS A 522 -1.51 -34.10 6.29
CA LYS A 522 -1.60 -34.75 7.59
C LYS A 522 -1.31 -33.76 8.70
N ILE A 523 -2.20 -33.64 9.67
CA ILE A 523 -2.08 -32.75 10.82
C ILE A 523 -2.21 -33.57 12.09
N SER A 524 -1.17 -33.59 12.92
CA SER A 524 -1.20 -34.25 14.21
C SER A 524 -2.09 -33.47 15.18
N GLY A 525 -2.85 -34.19 16.01
CA GLY A 525 -3.66 -33.60 17.08
C GLY A 525 -5.02 -33.03 16.63
N LEU A 526 -5.46 -33.27 15.41
CA LEU A 526 -6.86 -33.11 15.05
C LEU A 526 -7.66 -34.14 15.86
N ASN A 527 -8.59 -33.66 16.65
CA ASN A 527 -9.54 -34.49 17.37
C ASN A 527 -10.96 -34.07 16.95
N GLY A 528 -11.94 -34.92 17.14
CA GLY A 528 -13.33 -34.65 16.76
C GLY A 528 -14.00 -33.45 17.46
N LYS A 529 -13.23 -32.65 18.22
CA LYS A 529 -13.66 -31.43 18.92
C LYS A 529 -13.27 -30.14 18.16
N SER A 530 -12.59 -30.23 17.01
CA SER A 530 -12.21 -29.04 16.23
C SER A 530 -13.45 -28.33 15.67
N THR A 531 -13.52 -27.01 15.83
CA THR A 531 -14.62 -26.17 15.31
C THR A 531 -14.16 -25.46 14.03
N VAL A 532 -14.94 -25.58 12.97
CA VAL A 532 -14.72 -24.84 11.72
C VAL A 532 -15.21 -23.40 11.89
N LEU A 533 -14.30 -22.42 11.88
CA LEU A 533 -14.63 -21.00 11.89
C LEU A 533 -14.84 -20.45 10.48
N ILE A 534 -13.93 -20.85 9.57
CA ILE A 534 -13.94 -20.44 8.17
C ILE A 534 -13.82 -21.66 7.26
N ASN A 535 -14.62 -21.67 6.22
CA ASN A 535 -14.48 -22.51 5.05
C ASN A 535 -15.03 -21.72 3.86
N ASN A 536 -14.24 -21.50 2.82
CA ASN A 536 -14.64 -20.76 1.62
C ASN A 536 -15.27 -21.64 0.53
N CYS A 537 -15.45 -22.93 0.81
CA CYS A 537 -16.10 -23.92 -0.05
C CYS A 537 -17.28 -24.59 0.68
N ASP A 538 -18.09 -25.37 -0.02
CA ASP A 538 -19.29 -26.01 0.55
C ASP A 538 -18.96 -27.06 1.62
N ALA A 539 -17.93 -27.86 1.39
CA ALA A 539 -17.58 -28.96 2.28
C ALA A 539 -16.08 -29.01 2.62
N ILE A 540 -15.78 -29.54 3.78
CA ILE A 540 -14.44 -29.93 4.19
C ILE A 540 -14.39 -31.45 4.40
N VAL A 541 -13.35 -32.09 3.90
CA VAL A 541 -13.09 -33.51 4.17
C VAL A 541 -12.06 -33.60 5.27
N LEU A 542 -12.52 -33.95 6.46
CA LEU A 542 -11.71 -34.02 7.68
C LEU A 542 -11.76 -35.42 8.27
N THR A 543 -10.60 -36.00 8.52
CA THR A 543 -10.41 -37.20 9.34
C THR A 543 -9.61 -36.86 10.59
N ASN A 544 -9.42 -37.81 11.49
CA ASN A 544 -8.65 -37.57 12.72
C ASN A 544 -7.19 -37.12 12.50
N THR A 545 -6.66 -37.31 11.30
CA THR A 545 -5.24 -37.03 11.01
C THR A 545 -5.02 -36.36 9.67
N THR A 546 -6.04 -36.24 8.81
CA THR A 546 -5.87 -35.74 7.47
C THR A 546 -6.98 -34.77 7.11
N VAL A 547 -6.60 -33.63 6.50
CA VAL A 547 -7.51 -32.67 5.90
C VAL A 547 -7.28 -32.69 4.40
N THR A 548 -8.37 -32.86 3.63
CA THR A 548 -8.35 -32.74 2.17
C THR A 548 -9.07 -31.48 1.75
N LEU A 549 -8.36 -30.63 1.03
CA LEU A 549 -8.83 -29.33 0.54
C LEU A 549 -9.11 -29.37 -0.96
N ALA A 550 -10.22 -28.79 -1.36
CA ALA A 550 -10.54 -28.51 -2.77
C ALA A 550 -9.57 -27.46 -3.35
N PRO A 551 -9.55 -27.22 -4.67
CA PRO A 551 -8.78 -26.14 -5.27
C PRO A 551 -9.05 -24.78 -4.62
N TYR A 552 -8.00 -24.06 -4.24
CA TYR A 552 -8.05 -22.75 -3.55
C TYR A 552 -8.95 -22.72 -2.30
N GLN A 553 -9.17 -23.87 -1.68
CA GLN A 553 -9.91 -23.91 -0.42
C GLN A 553 -9.07 -23.37 0.73
N ALA A 554 -9.71 -22.53 1.54
CA ALA A 554 -9.21 -21.95 2.78
C ALA A 554 -10.06 -22.42 3.96
N VAL A 555 -9.41 -22.93 5.00
CA VAL A 555 -10.08 -23.41 6.21
C VAL A 555 -9.38 -22.88 7.45
N ILE A 556 -10.15 -22.39 8.40
CA ILE A 556 -9.68 -22.06 9.75
C ILE A 556 -10.41 -22.96 10.75
N LEU A 557 -9.64 -23.68 11.55
CA LEU A 557 -10.12 -24.54 12.64
C LEU A 557 -9.65 -24.00 13.98
N LYS A 558 -10.55 -23.93 14.94
CA LYS A 558 -10.20 -23.83 16.37
C LYS A 558 -9.95 -25.25 16.88
N ILE A 559 -8.73 -25.52 17.40
CA ILE A 559 -8.27 -26.85 17.76
C ILE A 559 -7.78 -26.92 19.20
#